data_cff5a842637ae96724e3da22e6324476
#
_entry.id   cff5a842637ae96724e3da22e6324476
#
_cell.length_a   1.000
_cell.length_b   1.000
_cell.length_c   1.000
_cell.angle_alpha   90.00
_cell.angle_beta   90.00
_cell.angle_gamma   90.00
#
_symmetry.space_group_name_H-M   'P 1'
#
loop_
_entity.id
_entity.type
_entity.pdbx_description
1 polymer ?
#
loop_
_entity_poly.entity_id
_entity_poly.type
_entity_poly.pdbx_seq_one_letter_code
_entity_poly.pdbx_strand_id
1 'polypeptide(L)'
;MDRLDAMRAFVMVARSGSFSAAADKLEKSPQLISKYVSQLEAHLSSRLLNRTTRKVHLTEAGQQYLPRASQVLDEIDAMENQLGDLQHKAHGLLRISAPVAFSTRHLAPLINQFQQQYPDVDVDLHLNDRKVDIVEEGFDVALRIGHLKNSSLIAKRLTNINLVMCAAPEYLARYGEPKTMEDLIEHNYLRYSLLDNDNSPVAHQYLNQRPHQSLGTVSCNHGEFLCQSAALGQGIVLQPTFICYEEVNAGRLRLIMRDNEPEPLHLYAVYAHRQLLASKVRAFINFAADFYGDTPYWDSCLTTNQ
;
A
#
# COMPACT_ATOMS: atom_id res chain seq x y z
N MET A 1 4.20 24.69 30.84
CA MET A 1 3.42 24.05 29.75
C MET A 1 4.16 22.78 29.40
N ASP A 2 3.52 21.64 29.52
CA ASP A 2 4.05 20.43 28.90
C ASP A 2 3.83 20.52 27.38
N ARG A 3 4.93 20.56 26.63
CA ARG A 3 4.90 20.73 25.17
C ARG A 3 4.31 19.49 24.50
N LEU A 4 4.56 18.32 25.06
CA LEU A 4 4.06 17.05 24.54
C LEU A 4 2.54 16.97 24.67
N ASP A 5 2.00 17.33 25.84
CA ASP A 5 0.55 17.42 26.04
C ASP A 5 -0.11 18.41 25.06
N ALA A 6 0.54 19.53 24.78
CA ALA A 6 0.03 20.51 23.84
C ALA A 6 0.07 20.01 22.38
N MET A 7 1.11 19.27 22.00
CA MET A 7 1.20 18.60 20.70
C MET A 7 0.15 17.49 20.57
N ARG A 8 -0.01 16.64 21.60
CA ARG A 8 -1.06 15.59 21.63
C ARG A 8 -2.46 16.19 21.49
N ALA A 9 -2.74 17.30 22.20
CA ALA A 9 -4.01 18.00 22.08
C ALA A 9 -4.25 18.54 20.65
N PHE A 10 -3.26 19.18 20.04
CA PHE A 10 -3.36 19.67 18.67
C PHE A 10 -3.61 18.55 17.67
N VAL A 11 -2.81 17.48 17.72
CA VAL A 11 -2.95 16.32 16.82
C VAL A 11 -4.34 15.70 16.96
N MET A 12 -4.83 15.53 18.19
CA MET A 12 -6.15 14.95 18.43
C MET A 12 -7.28 15.84 17.93
N VAL A 13 -7.21 17.17 18.12
CA VAL A 13 -8.21 18.11 17.59
C VAL A 13 -8.19 18.13 16.07
N ALA A 14 -7.01 18.13 15.45
CA ALA A 14 -6.87 18.10 14.00
C ALA A 14 -7.50 16.84 13.37
N ARG A 15 -7.31 15.67 14.01
CA ARG A 15 -7.86 14.38 13.56
C ARG A 15 -9.36 14.24 13.80
N SER A 16 -9.86 14.70 14.96
CA SER A 16 -11.29 14.58 15.29
C SER A 16 -12.16 15.70 14.73
N GLY A 17 -11.56 16.78 14.22
CA GLY A 17 -12.26 17.97 13.73
C GLY A 17 -13.05 18.73 14.82
N SER A 18 -12.87 18.38 16.10
CA SER A 18 -13.65 18.92 17.23
C SER A 18 -12.85 18.91 18.52
N PHE A 19 -12.91 20.02 19.28
CA PHE A 19 -12.30 20.12 20.59
C PHE A 19 -12.98 19.20 21.63
N SER A 20 -14.30 19.01 21.53
CA SER A 20 -15.04 18.12 22.42
C SER A 20 -14.69 16.67 22.18
N ALA A 21 -14.69 16.23 20.92
CA ALA A 21 -14.32 14.85 20.59
C ALA A 21 -12.85 14.53 20.93
N ALA A 22 -11.95 15.53 20.79
CA ALA A 22 -10.56 15.39 21.22
C ALA A 22 -10.44 15.30 22.75
N ALA A 23 -11.25 16.05 23.46
CA ALA A 23 -11.30 16.05 24.93
C ALA A 23 -11.76 14.70 25.47
N ASP A 24 -12.81 14.13 24.89
CA ASP A 24 -13.33 12.80 25.24
C ASP A 24 -12.26 11.71 25.02
N LYS A 25 -11.57 11.74 23.87
CA LYS A 25 -10.50 10.77 23.54
C LYS A 25 -9.26 10.90 24.44
N LEU A 26 -8.96 12.10 24.92
CA LEU A 26 -7.81 12.34 25.79
C LEU A 26 -8.17 12.35 27.29
N GLU A 27 -9.41 12.03 27.63
CA GLU A 27 -9.93 12.05 29.02
C GLU A 27 -9.64 13.39 29.73
N LYS A 28 -9.81 14.50 29.01
CA LYS A 28 -9.55 15.85 29.49
C LYS A 28 -10.77 16.74 29.21
N SER A 29 -10.83 17.92 29.86
CA SER A 29 -11.90 18.88 29.56
C SER A 29 -11.65 19.62 28.23
N PRO A 30 -12.71 20.01 27.48
CA PRO A 30 -12.56 20.79 26.23
C PRO A 30 -11.83 22.13 26.45
N GLN A 31 -12.00 22.75 27.63
CA GLN A 31 -11.31 23.99 28.00
C GLN A 31 -9.80 23.76 28.13
N LEU A 32 -9.38 22.63 28.70
CA LEU A 32 -7.98 22.29 28.85
C LEU A 32 -7.33 22.01 27.48
N ILE A 33 -8.01 21.26 26.60
CA ILE A 33 -7.56 21.01 25.23
C ILE A 33 -7.41 22.33 24.47
N SER A 34 -8.41 23.23 24.58
CA SER A 34 -8.35 24.55 23.94
C SER A 34 -7.16 25.38 24.44
N LYS A 35 -6.89 25.34 25.77
CA LYS A 35 -5.76 26.00 26.39
C LYS A 35 -4.43 25.44 25.86
N TYR A 36 -4.29 24.12 25.77
CA TYR A 36 -3.09 23.47 25.27
C TYR A 36 -2.79 23.86 23.81
N VAL A 37 -3.79 23.79 22.95
CA VAL A 37 -3.65 24.21 21.54
C VAL A 37 -3.25 25.69 21.43
N SER A 38 -3.91 26.58 22.20
CA SER A 38 -3.58 28.01 22.17
C SER A 38 -2.16 28.29 22.68
N GLN A 39 -1.69 27.55 23.68
CA GLN A 39 -0.32 27.66 24.17
C GLN A 39 0.71 27.16 23.14
N LEU A 40 0.39 26.12 22.39
CA LEU A 40 1.23 25.62 21.30
C LEU A 40 1.32 26.63 20.16
N GLU A 41 0.20 27.19 19.73
CA GLU A 41 0.13 28.24 18.70
C GLU A 41 0.93 29.49 19.11
N ALA A 42 0.82 29.90 20.37
CA ALA A 42 1.60 31.00 20.93
C ALA A 42 3.11 30.71 20.94
N HIS A 43 3.50 29.48 21.32
CA HIS A 43 4.91 29.07 21.34
C HIS A 43 5.51 29.05 19.93
N LEU A 44 4.75 28.61 18.94
CA LEU A 44 5.17 28.56 17.54
C LEU A 44 5.01 29.90 16.81
N SER A 45 4.43 30.92 17.47
CA SER A 45 4.07 32.20 16.88
C SER A 45 3.26 32.05 15.59
N SER A 46 2.46 30.99 15.50
CA SER A 46 1.70 30.62 14.31
C SER A 46 0.38 29.97 14.69
N ARG A 47 -0.69 30.33 13.98
CA ARG A 47 -1.97 29.64 14.11
C ARG A 47 -1.91 28.32 13.32
N LEU A 48 -2.27 27.25 13.99
CA LEU A 48 -2.34 25.91 13.41
C LEU A 48 -3.78 25.52 13.03
N LEU A 49 -4.77 26.10 13.72
CA LEU A 49 -6.18 25.80 13.53
C LEU A 49 -7.00 27.06 13.23
N ASN A 50 -7.85 26.99 12.23
CA ASN A 50 -8.93 27.93 12.00
C ASN A 50 -10.17 27.46 12.76
N ARG A 51 -10.62 28.26 13.71
CA ARG A 51 -11.79 27.98 14.58
C ARG A 51 -12.99 28.72 14.02
N THR A 52 -13.99 28.00 13.56
CA THR A 52 -15.33 28.51 13.37
C THR A 52 -16.26 27.93 14.44
N THR A 53 -17.41 28.51 14.68
CA THR A 53 -18.38 28.03 15.70
C THR A 53 -18.88 26.62 15.43
N ARG A 54 -18.64 26.05 14.24
CA ARG A 54 -19.15 24.73 13.83
C ARG A 54 -18.10 23.74 13.35
N LYS A 55 -16.91 24.17 12.94
CA LYS A 55 -15.87 23.27 12.40
C LYS A 55 -14.46 23.79 12.71
N VAL A 56 -13.54 22.86 12.87
CA VAL A 56 -12.11 23.12 13.02
C VAL A 56 -11.43 22.67 11.73
N HIS A 57 -10.63 23.57 11.16
CA HIS A 57 -9.83 23.29 9.97
C HIS A 57 -8.38 23.64 10.21
N LEU A 58 -7.46 22.90 9.61
CA LEU A 58 -6.04 23.22 9.63
C LEU A 58 -5.76 24.49 8.83
N THR A 59 -4.85 25.33 9.33
CA THR A 59 -4.17 26.34 8.53
C THR A 59 -3.09 25.69 7.67
N GLU A 60 -2.46 26.43 6.75
CA GLU A 60 -1.30 25.95 5.99
C GLU A 60 -0.17 25.51 6.95
N ALA A 61 0.15 26.32 7.98
CA ALA A 61 1.10 25.95 9.01
C ALA A 61 0.68 24.70 9.78
N GLY A 62 -0.63 24.55 10.07
CA GLY A 62 -1.18 23.35 10.70
C GLY A 62 -1.05 22.10 9.85
N GLN A 63 -1.25 22.20 8.53
CA GLN A 63 -1.05 21.09 7.59
C GLN A 63 0.40 20.62 7.54
N GLN A 64 1.34 21.54 7.57
CA GLN A 64 2.78 21.21 7.59
C GLN A 64 3.22 20.68 8.97
N TYR A 65 2.67 21.21 10.06
CA TYR A 65 3.06 20.84 11.41
C TYR A 65 2.48 19.49 11.86
N LEU A 66 1.26 19.16 11.44
CA LEU A 66 0.54 17.94 11.88
C LEU A 66 1.33 16.63 11.64
N PRO A 67 1.87 16.36 10.44
CA PRO A 67 2.60 15.10 10.21
C PRO A 67 3.88 15.04 11.07
N ARG A 68 4.59 16.16 11.22
CA ARG A 68 5.81 16.21 12.03
C ARG A 68 5.53 16.04 13.54
N ALA A 69 4.49 16.71 14.03
CA ALA A 69 4.08 16.57 15.43
C ALA A 69 3.63 15.13 15.74
N SER A 70 2.91 14.48 14.83
CA SER A 70 2.51 13.07 14.97
C SER A 70 3.73 12.17 15.05
N GLN A 71 4.69 12.34 14.14
CA GLN A 71 5.92 11.56 14.11
C GLN A 71 6.72 11.68 15.42
N VAL A 72 6.92 12.91 15.93
CA VAL A 72 7.65 13.14 17.19
C VAL A 72 6.95 12.46 18.37
N LEU A 73 5.62 12.53 18.45
CA LEU A 73 4.86 11.84 19.49
C LEU A 73 5.00 10.33 19.41
N ASP A 74 4.92 9.77 18.20
CA ASP A 74 5.12 8.33 17.97
C ASP A 74 6.55 7.88 18.34
N GLU A 75 7.58 8.72 18.11
CA GLU A 75 8.97 8.44 18.51
C GLU A 75 9.14 8.44 20.04
N ILE A 76 8.47 9.36 20.74
CA ILE A 76 8.50 9.41 22.21
C ILE A 76 7.80 8.19 22.79
N ASP A 77 6.60 7.85 22.28
CA ASP A 77 5.87 6.68 22.71
C ASP A 77 6.71 5.40 22.45
N ALA A 78 7.45 5.35 21.35
CA ALA A 78 8.36 4.24 21.04
C ALA A 78 9.54 4.14 22.02
N MET A 79 10.12 5.27 22.43
CA MET A 79 11.20 5.30 23.46
C MET A 79 10.69 4.82 24.83
N GLU A 80 9.52 5.31 25.25
CA GLU A 80 8.90 4.91 26.51
C GLU A 80 8.56 3.41 26.50
N ASN A 81 8.09 2.89 25.37
CA ASN A 81 7.77 1.49 25.16
C ASN A 81 9.01 0.56 25.16
N GLN A 82 10.21 1.07 24.86
CA GLN A 82 11.45 0.28 24.96
C GLN A 82 11.92 0.07 26.40
N LEU A 83 11.57 0.97 27.31
CA LEU A 83 11.95 0.91 28.72
C LEU A 83 11.03 0.02 29.55
N GLY A 84 9.81 -0.24 29.04
CA GLY A 84 8.81 -1.09 29.68
C GLY A 84 8.69 -2.42 28.94
N ASP A 85 9.48 -3.42 29.37
CA ASP A 85 9.44 -4.77 28.83
C ASP A 85 8.02 -5.37 28.87
N LEU A 86 7.56 -5.90 27.73
CA LEU A 86 6.59 -6.99 27.57
C LEU A 86 5.07 -6.70 27.50
N GLN A 87 4.50 -5.50 27.64
CA GLN A 87 3.03 -5.38 27.60
C GLN A 87 2.42 -4.10 27.00
N HIS A 88 3.14 -3.36 26.17
CA HIS A 88 2.47 -2.20 25.54
C HIS A 88 1.67 -2.65 24.29
N LYS A 89 0.36 -2.64 24.45
CA LYS A 89 -0.58 -2.88 23.33
C LYS A 89 -0.35 -1.86 22.23
N ALA A 90 -0.31 -2.32 20.99
CA ALA A 90 -0.31 -1.41 19.85
C ALA A 90 -1.57 -0.53 19.89
N HIS A 91 -1.42 0.78 19.75
CA HIS A 91 -2.53 1.74 19.78
C HIS A 91 -2.26 2.98 18.91
N GLY A 92 -3.29 3.74 18.62
CA GLY A 92 -3.23 4.99 17.87
C GLY A 92 -3.46 4.82 16.37
N LEU A 93 -3.28 5.89 15.58
CA LEU A 93 -3.57 5.91 14.15
C LEU A 93 -2.37 5.39 13.34
N LEU A 94 -2.60 4.31 12.60
CA LEU A 94 -1.65 3.73 11.65
C LEU A 94 -1.99 4.21 10.23
N ARG A 95 -1.11 5.00 9.62
CA ARG A 95 -1.28 5.53 8.26
C ARG A 95 -0.51 4.68 7.25
N ILE A 96 -1.24 4.09 6.32
CA ILE A 96 -0.68 3.14 5.34
C ILE A 96 -0.95 3.65 3.93
N SER A 97 0.11 3.70 3.09
CA SER A 97 -0.04 3.82 1.64
C SER A 97 0.11 2.44 0.99
N ALA A 98 -0.79 2.09 0.05
CA ALA A 98 -0.76 0.77 -0.58
C ALA A 98 -1.23 0.81 -2.04
N PRO A 99 -0.82 -0.18 -2.89
CA PRO A 99 -1.27 -0.28 -4.28
C PRO A 99 -2.77 -0.57 -4.36
N VAL A 100 -3.47 0.07 -5.32
CA VAL A 100 -4.93 -0.02 -5.45
C VAL A 100 -5.38 -1.46 -5.69
N ALA A 101 -4.86 -2.10 -6.74
CA ALA A 101 -5.29 -3.43 -7.15
C ALA A 101 -5.03 -4.51 -6.08
N PHE A 102 -3.90 -4.41 -5.35
CA PHE A 102 -3.60 -5.33 -4.25
C PHE A 102 -4.53 -5.10 -3.05
N SER A 103 -4.81 -3.85 -2.74
CA SER A 103 -5.49 -3.50 -1.49
C SER A 103 -6.94 -3.92 -1.46
N THR A 104 -7.67 -3.79 -2.56
CA THR A 104 -9.11 -4.07 -2.61
C THR A 104 -9.44 -5.53 -2.28
N ARG A 105 -8.58 -6.47 -2.68
CA ARG A 105 -8.83 -7.91 -2.49
C ARG A 105 -8.02 -8.52 -1.35
N HIS A 106 -6.77 -8.09 -1.18
CA HIS A 106 -5.81 -8.78 -0.33
C HIS A 106 -5.47 -8.03 0.96
N LEU A 107 -5.52 -6.70 0.95
CA LEU A 107 -5.27 -5.91 2.16
C LEU A 107 -6.53 -5.79 3.04
N ALA A 108 -7.72 -5.74 2.46
CA ALA A 108 -8.96 -5.63 3.24
C ALA A 108 -9.17 -6.79 4.23
N PRO A 109 -8.98 -8.08 3.86
CA PRO A 109 -9.05 -9.19 4.82
C PRO A 109 -7.98 -9.10 5.91
N LEU A 110 -6.76 -8.69 5.56
CA LEU A 110 -5.67 -8.50 6.52
C LEU A 110 -6.02 -7.44 7.55
N ILE A 111 -6.48 -6.25 7.10
CA ILE A 111 -6.85 -5.15 8.00
C ILE A 111 -7.97 -5.58 8.94
N ASN A 112 -8.98 -6.29 8.44
CA ASN A 112 -10.07 -6.79 9.28
C ASN A 112 -9.55 -7.68 10.42
N GLN A 113 -8.69 -8.67 10.12
CA GLN A 113 -8.13 -9.55 11.14
C GLN A 113 -7.13 -8.82 12.05
N PHE A 114 -6.34 -7.90 11.51
CA PHE A 114 -5.42 -7.07 12.29
C PHE A 114 -6.16 -6.25 13.34
N GLN A 115 -7.25 -5.57 12.98
CA GLN A 115 -8.03 -4.77 13.92
C GLN A 115 -8.78 -5.62 14.96
N GLN A 116 -9.13 -6.88 14.65
CA GLN A 116 -9.65 -7.80 15.66
C GLN A 116 -8.61 -8.13 16.74
N GLN A 117 -7.33 -8.27 16.34
CA GLN A 117 -6.23 -8.54 17.28
C GLN A 117 -5.72 -7.28 17.99
N TYR A 118 -5.81 -6.12 17.32
CA TYR A 118 -5.32 -4.82 17.80
C TYR A 118 -6.45 -3.77 17.74
N PRO A 119 -7.49 -3.87 18.60
CA PRO A 119 -8.67 -3.01 18.53
C PRO A 119 -8.39 -1.55 18.84
N ASP A 120 -7.28 -1.24 19.52
CA ASP A 120 -6.87 0.11 19.87
C ASP A 120 -6.08 0.82 18.73
N VAL A 121 -5.92 0.15 17.55
CA VAL A 121 -5.27 0.73 16.38
C VAL A 121 -6.32 1.17 15.36
N ASP A 122 -6.42 2.47 15.17
CA ASP A 122 -7.14 3.06 14.03
C ASP A 122 -6.28 2.94 12.77
N VAL A 123 -6.88 2.65 11.63
CA VAL A 123 -6.16 2.52 10.34
C VAL A 123 -6.66 3.57 9.35
N ASP A 124 -5.71 4.34 8.77
CA ASP A 124 -5.94 5.31 7.71
C ASP A 124 -5.24 4.84 6.43
N LEU A 125 -6.01 4.38 5.43
CA LEU A 125 -5.52 3.80 4.19
C LEU A 125 -5.58 4.79 3.05
N HIS A 126 -4.44 4.99 2.38
CA HIS A 126 -4.32 5.75 1.15
C HIS A 126 -3.92 4.84 0.00
N LEU A 127 -4.87 4.55 -0.89
CA LEU A 127 -4.67 3.62 -2.00
C LEU A 127 -4.24 4.39 -3.25
N ASN A 128 -3.04 4.12 -3.72
CA ASN A 128 -2.51 4.69 -4.96
C ASN A 128 -1.32 3.88 -5.49
N ASP A 129 -1.10 3.93 -6.81
CA ASP A 129 0.00 3.23 -7.49
C ASP A 129 1.22 4.14 -7.74
N ARG A 130 1.15 5.44 -7.37
CA ARG A 130 2.30 6.34 -7.44
C ARG A 130 3.31 6.07 -6.31
N LYS A 131 4.56 6.40 -6.55
CA LYS A 131 5.56 6.45 -5.48
C LYS A 131 5.25 7.64 -4.57
N VAL A 132 5.04 7.37 -3.29
CA VAL A 132 4.83 8.39 -2.25
C VAL A 132 6.14 8.62 -1.50
N ASP A 133 6.36 9.86 -1.07
CA ASP A 133 7.37 10.13 -0.04
C ASP A 133 6.76 9.86 1.33
N ILE A 134 7.20 8.75 1.95
CA ILE A 134 6.66 8.27 3.22
C ILE A 134 6.82 9.32 4.32
N VAL A 135 7.96 10.00 4.33
CA VAL A 135 8.29 10.99 5.38
C VAL A 135 7.53 12.29 5.17
N GLU A 136 7.55 12.82 3.96
CA GLU A 136 6.89 14.10 3.64
C GLU A 136 5.37 14.00 3.72
N GLU A 137 4.79 12.89 3.26
CA GLU A 137 3.35 12.68 3.28
C GLU A 137 2.84 12.10 4.63
N GLY A 138 3.76 11.79 5.57
CA GLY A 138 3.45 11.37 6.93
C GLY A 138 2.80 9.99 7.01
N PHE A 139 3.22 9.04 6.17
CA PHE A 139 2.84 7.64 6.27
C PHE A 139 3.73 6.90 7.26
N ASP A 140 3.14 6.01 8.06
CA ASP A 140 3.89 5.11 8.94
C ASP A 140 4.51 3.94 8.15
N VAL A 141 3.75 3.42 7.17
CA VAL A 141 4.14 2.28 6.32
C VAL A 141 3.65 2.52 4.89
N ALA A 142 4.47 2.15 3.91
CA ALA A 142 4.03 2.00 2.54
C ALA A 142 4.18 0.54 2.09
N LEU A 143 3.11 -0.08 1.61
CA LEU A 143 3.18 -1.35 0.91
C LEU A 143 3.61 -1.10 -0.53
N ARG A 144 4.60 -1.84 -1.01
CA ARG A 144 5.14 -1.69 -2.36
C ARG A 144 5.42 -3.05 -2.98
N ILE A 145 5.04 -3.20 -4.25
CA ILE A 145 5.33 -4.38 -5.07
C ILE A 145 6.42 -3.99 -6.08
N GLY A 146 7.47 -4.79 -6.16
CA GLY A 146 8.56 -4.57 -7.11
C GLY A 146 9.90 -5.06 -6.60
N HIS A 147 10.97 -4.63 -7.30
CA HIS A 147 12.35 -4.79 -6.84
C HIS A 147 12.78 -3.56 -6.05
N LEU A 148 13.48 -3.78 -4.95
CA LEU A 148 14.00 -2.67 -4.15
C LEU A 148 15.19 -2.02 -4.87
N LYS A 149 15.12 -0.69 -5.02
CA LYS A 149 16.28 0.14 -5.36
C LYS A 149 16.94 0.63 -4.07
N ASN A 150 18.21 0.94 -4.12
CA ASN A 150 18.93 1.51 -2.99
C ASN A 150 18.20 2.77 -2.48
N SER A 151 17.83 2.76 -1.22
CA SER A 151 17.09 3.80 -0.53
C SER A 151 17.56 3.91 0.91
N SER A 152 17.40 5.08 1.53
CA SER A 152 17.56 5.27 2.98
C SER A 152 16.42 4.66 3.80
N LEU A 153 15.32 4.27 3.14
CA LEU A 153 14.19 3.62 3.75
C LEU A 153 14.47 2.16 4.04
N ILE A 154 13.78 1.64 5.02
CA ILE A 154 13.86 0.22 5.40
C ILE A 154 12.72 -0.52 4.73
N ALA A 155 13.01 -1.72 4.26
CA ALA A 155 12.02 -2.59 3.69
C ALA A 155 12.07 -3.98 4.34
N LYS A 156 10.90 -4.48 4.74
CA LYS A 156 10.71 -5.87 5.13
C LYS A 156 9.88 -6.56 4.06
N ARG A 157 10.42 -7.64 3.48
CA ARG A 157 9.65 -8.50 2.58
C ARG A 157 8.52 -9.17 3.36
N LEU A 158 7.32 -9.11 2.81
CA LEU A 158 6.12 -9.72 3.38
C LEU A 158 5.79 -11.04 2.68
N THR A 159 5.85 -11.06 1.33
CA THR A 159 5.58 -12.26 0.53
C THR A 159 6.14 -12.12 -0.89
N ASN A 160 6.10 -13.21 -1.65
CA ASN A 160 6.42 -13.24 -3.07
C ASN A 160 5.20 -12.82 -3.91
N ILE A 161 5.47 -12.27 -5.09
CA ILE A 161 4.47 -11.90 -6.09
C ILE A 161 4.91 -12.50 -7.43
N ASN A 162 4.35 -13.64 -7.78
CA ASN A 162 4.62 -14.31 -9.04
C ASN A 162 3.96 -13.58 -10.20
N LEU A 163 4.65 -13.50 -11.33
CA LEU A 163 4.17 -12.93 -12.58
C LEU A 163 3.91 -14.07 -13.56
N VAL A 164 2.73 -14.09 -14.17
CA VAL A 164 2.33 -15.13 -15.12
C VAL A 164 1.78 -14.52 -16.39
N MET A 165 2.03 -15.19 -17.51
CA MET A 165 1.36 -14.90 -18.77
C MET A 165 0.07 -15.72 -18.87
N CYS A 166 -1.01 -15.05 -19.28
CA CYS A 166 -2.29 -15.73 -19.46
C CYS A 166 -3.09 -15.12 -20.62
N ALA A 167 -3.98 -15.94 -21.17
CA ALA A 167 -4.93 -15.57 -22.21
C ALA A 167 -6.21 -16.41 -22.10
N ALA A 168 -7.30 -15.93 -22.69
CA ALA A 168 -8.54 -16.71 -22.77
C ALA A 168 -8.36 -17.94 -23.65
N PRO A 169 -8.96 -19.10 -23.29
CA PRO A 169 -8.94 -20.30 -24.13
C PRO A 169 -9.45 -20.05 -25.56
N GLU A 170 -10.45 -19.19 -25.70
CA GLU A 170 -11.01 -18.81 -27.02
C GLU A 170 -10.03 -18.02 -27.88
N TYR A 171 -9.25 -17.14 -27.25
CA TYR A 171 -8.18 -16.41 -27.94
C TYR A 171 -7.11 -17.37 -28.46
N LEU A 172 -6.67 -18.32 -27.61
CA LEU A 172 -5.65 -19.30 -27.95
C LEU A 172 -6.16 -20.28 -29.05
N ALA A 173 -7.43 -20.65 -29.02
CA ALA A 173 -8.02 -21.47 -30.05
C ALA A 173 -8.05 -20.78 -31.44
N ARG A 174 -8.17 -19.43 -31.44
CA ARG A 174 -8.27 -18.65 -32.69
C ARG A 174 -6.89 -18.26 -33.25
N TYR A 175 -5.94 -17.92 -32.41
CA TYR A 175 -4.67 -17.35 -32.82
C TYR A 175 -3.46 -18.26 -32.54
N GLY A 176 -3.68 -19.43 -31.95
CA GLY A 176 -2.63 -20.33 -31.48
C GLY A 176 -2.11 -19.98 -30.08
N GLU A 177 -1.34 -20.89 -29.53
CA GLU A 177 -0.65 -20.70 -28.25
C GLU A 177 0.83 -20.42 -28.51
N PRO A 178 1.35 -19.25 -28.05
CA PRO A 178 2.78 -18.96 -28.20
C PRO A 178 3.59 -19.94 -27.35
N LYS A 179 4.68 -20.46 -27.92
CA LYS A 179 5.59 -21.39 -27.25
C LYS A 179 6.93 -20.73 -26.92
N THR A 180 7.29 -19.71 -27.67
CA THR A 180 8.53 -18.95 -27.47
C THR A 180 8.23 -17.47 -27.29
N MET A 181 9.20 -16.73 -26.78
CA MET A 181 9.07 -15.26 -26.64
C MET A 181 8.93 -14.56 -27.98
N GLU A 182 9.53 -15.11 -29.04
CA GLU A 182 9.44 -14.61 -30.40
C GLU A 182 8.01 -14.73 -30.96
N ASP A 183 7.28 -15.78 -30.60
CA ASP A 183 5.90 -15.99 -31.04
C ASP A 183 4.97 -14.86 -30.54
N LEU A 184 5.30 -14.21 -29.41
CA LEU A 184 4.52 -13.10 -28.88
C LEU A 184 4.41 -11.90 -29.84
N ILE A 185 5.30 -11.79 -30.82
CA ILE A 185 5.27 -10.74 -31.85
C ILE A 185 4.01 -10.85 -32.70
N GLU A 186 3.50 -12.07 -32.93
CA GLU A 186 2.28 -12.34 -33.71
C GLU A 186 1.00 -12.18 -32.89
N HIS A 187 1.11 -12.02 -31.56
CA HIS A 187 -0.03 -11.92 -30.68
C HIS A 187 -0.35 -10.49 -30.23
N ASN A 188 -1.62 -10.23 -29.93
CA ASN A 188 -2.03 -8.99 -29.30
C ASN A 188 -1.66 -9.02 -27.80
N TYR A 189 -0.73 -8.17 -27.40
CA TYR A 189 -0.30 -8.04 -26.01
C TYR A 189 -0.94 -6.83 -25.34
N LEU A 190 -1.62 -7.07 -24.23
CA LEU A 190 -2.29 -6.05 -23.41
C LEU A 190 -1.28 -5.49 -22.41
N ARG A 191 -0.89 -4.23 -22.61
CA ARG A 191 0.28 -3.64 -21.93
C ARG A 191 -0.07 -3.01 -20.59
N TYR A 192 0.64 -3.43 -19.54
CA TYR A 192 0.60 -2.74 -18.25
C TYR A 192 1.63 -1.62 -18.19
N SER A 193 1.19 -0.36 -18.20
CA SER A 193 2.06 0.81 -18.38
C SER A 193 2.99 1.10 -17.20
N LEU A 194 2.72 0.57 -15.99
CA LEU A 194 3.58 0.77 -14.83
C LEU A 194 4.73 -0.26 -14.74
N LEU A 195 4.63 -1.41 -15.40
CA LEU A 195 5.74 -2.38 -15.47
C LEU A 195 6.92 -1.85 -16.29
N ASP A 196 6.66 -1.01 -17.28
CA ASP A 196 7.69 -0.45 -18.15
C ASP A 196 8.72 0.43 -17.42
N ASN A 197 8.36 0.95 -16.25
CA ASN A 197 9.23 1.83 -15.48
C ASN A 197 10.19 1.09 -14.54
N ASP A 198 10.04 -0.20 -14.33
CA ASP A 198 10.78 -0.96 -13.32
C ASP A 198 11.65 -2.11 -13.88
N ASN A 199 12.25 -1.94 -15.07
CA ASN A 199 13.27 -2.86 -15.59
C ASN A 199 12.91 -4.36 -15.50
N SER A 200 11.74 -4.76 -15.99
CA SER A 200 11.54 -6.17 -16.34
C SER A 200 12.24 -6.41 -17.67
N PRO A 201 13.40 -7.10 -17.69
CA PRO A 201 14.17 -7.30 -18.93
C PRO A 201 13.33 -7.99 -20.01
N VAL A 202 12.43 -8.87 -19.59
CA VAL A 202 11.58 -9.67 -20.48
C VAL A 202 10.49 -8.83 -21.14
N ALA A 203 9.81 -7.97 -20.39
CA ALA A 203 8.79 -7.10 -20.96
C ALA A 203 9.40 -6.06 -21.92
N HIS A 204 10.55 -5.46 -21.57
CA HIS A 204 11.19 -4.45 -22.39
C HIS A 204 11.81 -5.00 -23.68
N GLN A 205 12.42 -6.17 -23.64
CA GLN A 205 13.18 -6.71 -24.77
C GLN A 205 12.24 -7.14 -25.92
N TYR A 206 11.06 -7.67 -25.63
CA TYR A 206 10.16 -8.22 -26.64
C TYR A 206 8.96 -7.32 -26.94
N LEU A 207 8.50 -6.53 -25.99
CA LEU A 207 7.29 -5.70 -26.16
C LEU A 207 7.58 -4.35 -26.81
N ASN A 208 8.80 -3.84 -26.72
CA ASN A 208 9.20 -2.59 -27.38
C ASN A 208 9.63 -2.77 -28.85
N GLN A 209 9.77 -4.01 -29.34
CA GLN A 209 10.19 -4.29 -30.70
C GLN A 209 9.05 -4.42 -31.71
N ARG A 210 7.79 -4.21 -31.29
CA ARG A 210 6.63 -4.32 -32.19
C ARG A 210 6.61 -3.21 -33.24
N PRO A 211 6.47 -3.54 -34.52
CA PRO A 211 6.05 -2.57 -35.49
C PRO A 211 4.63 -2.08 -35.14
N HIS A 212 4.39 -0.78 -35.30
CA HIS A 212 3.13 -0.09 -35.00
C HIS A 212 1.88 -0.58 -35.77
N GLN A 213 1.88 -1.77 -36.34
CA GLN A 213 0.87 -2.27 -37.26
C GLN A 213 -0.06 -3.36 -36.71
N SER A 214 0.08 -3.81 -35.47
CA SER A 214 -0.91 -4.73 -34.90
C SER A 214 -2.10 -3.98 -34.32
N LEU A 215 -3.29 -4.48 -34.61
CA LEU A 215 -4.61 -4.09 -34.08
C LEU A 215 -4.54 -3.40 -32.73
N GLY A 216 -5.24 -2.27 -32.59
CA GLY A 216 -5.23 -1.37 -31.47
C GLY A 216 -4.90 -1.99 -30.12
N THR A 217 -3.65 -1.81 -29.67
CA THR A 217 -3.17 -2.37 -28.41
C THR A 217 -3.72 -1.57 -27.25
N VAL A 218 -4.31 -2.26 -26.28
CA VAL A 218 -4.72 -1.62 -25.02
C VAL A 218 -3.49 -1.48 -24.11
N SER A 219 -3.24 -0.26 -23.67
CA SER A 219 -2.27 0.05 -22.59
C SER A 219 -3.00 0.66 -21.42
N CYS A 220 -2.81 0.12 -20.22
CA CYS A 220 -3.51 0.57 -19.02
C CYS A 220 -2.58 0.46 -17.80
N ASN A 221 -2.76 1.36 -16.84
CA ASN A 221 -2.09 1.33 -15.54
C ASN A 221 -2.86 0.52 -14.49
N HIS A 222 -3.90 -0.22 -14.89
CA HIS A 222 -4.73 -1.03 -14.00
C HIS A 222 -4.74 -2.48 -14.45
N GLY A 223 -4.07 -3.36 -13.69
CA GLY A 223 -3.88 -4.76 -14.06
C GLY A 223 -5.18 -5.57 -14.14
N GLU A 224 -6.14 -5.30 -13.26
CA GLU A 224 -7.43 -5.96 -13.26
C GLU A 224 -8.24 -5.69 -14.54
N PHE A 225 -8.21 -4.45 -15.05
CA PHE A 225 -8.80 -4.11 -16.33
C PHE A 225 -8.19 -4.95 -17.47
N LEU A 226 -6.86 -5.11 -17.46
CA LEU A 226 -6.17 -5.91 -18.49
C LEU A 226 -6.50 -7.39 -18.39
N CYS A 227 -6.62 -7.94 -17.16
CA CYS A 227 -7.07 -9.32 -16.96
C CYS A 227 -8.48 -9.55 -17.50
N GLN A 228 -9.42 -8.64 -17.22
CA GLN A 228 -10.78 -8.72 -17.75
C GLN A 228 -10.79 -8.63 -19.28
N SER A 229 -9.99 -7.74 -19.86
CA SER A 229 -9.83 -7.63 -21.31
C SER A 229 -9.27 -8.92 -21.92
N ALA A 230 -8.29 -9.54 -21.28
CA ALA A 230 -7.73 -10.83 -21.70
C ALA A 230 -8.78 -11.96 -21.60
N ALA A 231 -9.57 -12.00 -20.53
CA ALA A 231 -10.64 -12.98 -20.33
C ALA A 231 -11.76 -12.85 -21.39
N LEU A 232 -11.95 -11.65 -21.94
CA LEU A 232 -12.84 -11.40 -23.08
C LEU A 232 -12.22 -11.75 -24.45
N GLY A 233 -11.03 -12.35 -24.47
CA GLY A 233 -10.36 -12.80 -25.69
C GLY A 233 -9.66 -11.71 -26.49
N GLN A 234 -9.32 -10.56 -25.87
CA GLN A 234 -8.66 -9.47 -26.58
C GLN A 234 -7.16 -9.69 -26.80
N GLY A 235 -6.52 -10.59 -26.04
CA GLY A 235 -5.09 -10.82 -26.17
C GLY A 235 -4.44 -11.56 -25.00
N ILE A 236 -3.11 -11.47 -24.95
CA ILE A 236 -2.25 -12.02 -23.90
C ILE A 236 -1.92 -10.92 -22.90
N VAL A 237 -1.85 -11.28 -21.62
CA VAL A 237 -1.48 -10.36 -20.54
C VAL A 237 -0.40 -10.99 -19.65
N LEU A 238 0.57 -10.20 -19.22
CA LEU A 238 1.50 -10.54 -18.15
C LEU A 238 1.05 -9.83 -16.88
N GLN A 239 0.64 -10.58 -15.86
CA GLN A 239 0.09 -10.02 -14.62
C GLN A 239 0.55 -10.80 -13.40
N PRO A 240 0.58 -10.12 -12.23
CA PRO A 240 0.71 -10.82 -10.95
C PRO A 240 -0.40 -11.84 -10.72
N THR A 241 -0.03 -12.96 -10.10
CA THR A 241 -1.01 -14.02 -9.75
C THR A 241 -2.14 -13.50 -8.88
N PHE A 242 -1.87 -12.57 -7.95
CA PHE A 242 -2.90 -11.98 -7.09
C PHE A 242 -3.99 -11.21 -7.89
N ILE A 243 -3.74 -10.80 -9.13
CA ILE A 243 -4.74 -10.16 -9.98
C ILE A 243 -5.53 -11.20 -10.78
N CYS A 244 -4.85 -12.19 -11.37
CA CYS A 244 -5.46 -13.08 -12.34
C CYS A 244 -5.95 -14.42 -11.78
N TYR A 245 -5.62 -14.79 -10.52
CA TYR A 245 -5.89 -16.13 -9.97
C TYR A 245 -7.37 -16.53 -10.02
N GLU A 246 -8.30 -15.61 -9.82
CA GLU A 246 -9.74 -15.92 -9.90
C GLU A 246 -10.18 -16.24 -11.32
N GLU A 247 -9.68 -15.51 -12.31
CA GLU A 247 -9.97 -15.75 -13.72
C GLU A 247 -9.36 -17.08 -14.20
N VAL A 248 -8.16 -17.40 -13.70
CA VAL A 248 -7.48 -18.68 -13.99
C VAL A 248 -8.23 -19.84 -13.33
N ASN A 249 -8.55 -19.73 -12.04
CA ASN A 249 -9.30 -20.78 -11.32
C ASN A 249 -10.71 -21.00 -11.89
N ALA A 250 -11.33 -19.96 -12.44
CA ALA A 250 -12.62 -20.05 -13.12
C ALA A 250 -12.53 -20.58 -14.58
N GLY A 251 -11.32 -20.83 -15.09
CA GLY A 251 -11.07 -21.29 -16.45
C GLY A 251 -11.30 -20.23 -17.54
N ARG A 252 -11.51 -18.97 -17.19
CA ARG A 252 -11.65 -17.86 -18.15
C ARG A 252 -10.31 -17.39 -18.69
N LEU A 253 -9.23 -17.59 -17.92
CA LEU A 253 -7.86 -17.43 -18.37
C LEU A 253 -7.11 -18.76 -18.18
N ARG A 254 -6.19 -19.04 -19.10
CA ARG A 254 -5.25 -20.15 -19.03
C ARG A 254 -3.83 -19.61 -18.94
N LEU A 255 -3.02 -20.19 -18.06
CA LEU A 255 -1.60 -19.90 -17.97
C LEU A 255 -0.88 -20.44 -19.21
N ILE A 256 0.03 -19.64 -19.76
CA ILE A 256 0.83 -19.97 -20.95
C ILE A 256 2.29 -19.66 -20.68
N MET A 257 3.19 -20.25 -21.44
CA MET A 257 4.64 -20.00 -21.41
C MET A 257 5.26 -20.15 -19.99
N ARG A 258 4.82 -21.18 -19.22
CA ARG A 258 5.24 -21.43 -17.86
C ARG A 258 6.78 -21.53 -17.67
N ASP A 259 7.48 -22.03 -18.70
CA ASP A 259 8.94 -22.17 -18.67
C ASP A 259 9.68 -20.82 -18.86
N ASN A 260 8.94 -19.76 -19.18
CA ASN A 260 9.45 -18.40 -19.44
C ASN A 260 8.91 -17.37 -18.43
N GLU A 261 8.45 -17.81 -17.25
CA GLU A 261 7.98 -16.90 -16.22
C GLU A 261 9.13 -15.98 -15.73
N PRO A 262 8.86 -14.68 -15.56
CA PRO A 262 9.86 -13.76 -15.00
C PRO A 262 10.19 -14.10 -13.55
N GLU A 263 11.33 -13.59 -13.06
CA GLU A 263 11.63 -13.66 -11.63
C GLU A 263 10.49 -12.99 -10.82
N PRO A 264 10.09 -13.60 -9.69
CA PRO A 264 9.05 -13.05 -8.85
C PRO A 264 9.40 -11.64 -8.34
N LEU A 265 8.42 -10.77 -8.34
CA LEU A 265 8.47 -9.55 -7.54
C LEU A 265 8.22 -9.88 -6.06
N HIS A 266 8.35 -8.89 -5.21
CA HIS A 266 8.04 -9.03 -3.80
C HIS A 266 7.12 -7.92 -3.32
N LEU A 267 6.25 -8.25 -2.38
CA LEU A 267 5.54 -7.28 -1.57
C LEU A 267 6.41 -6.89 -0.38
N TYR A 268 6.66 -5.61 -0.23
CA TYR A 268 7.42 -5.04 0.86
C TYR A 268 6.57 -4.10 1.71
N ALA A 269 6.80 -4.15 3.02
CA ALA A 269 6.48 -3.04 3.91
C ALA A 269 7.71 -2.11 3.97
N VAL A 270 7.55 -0.87 3.55
CA VAL A 270 8.60 0.15 3.51
C VAL A 270 8.29 1.20 4.57
N TYR A 271 9.29 1.59 5.38
CA TYR A 271 9.14 2.54 6.48
C TYR A 271 10.47 3.27 6.78
N ALA A 272 10.39 4.38 7.53
CA ALA A 272 11.52 5.32 7.63
C ALA A 272 12.67 4.86 8.53
N HIS A 273 12.41 4.21 9.68
CA HIS A 273 13.42 3.94 10.70
C HIS A 273 13.33 2.53 11.29
N ARG A 274 14.51 1.93 11.63
CA ARG A 274 14.60 0.66 12.38
C ARG A 274 14.54 0.84 13.88
N GLN A 275 15.19 1.90 14.37
CA GLN A 275 15.22 2.23 15.77
C GLN A 275 13.99 3.05 16.12
N LEU A 276 13.40 2.80 17.27
CA LEU A 276 12.22 3.53 17.76
C LEU A 276 10.95 3.32 16.89
N LEU A 277 10.80 2.13 16.30
CA LEU A 277 9.61 1.82 15.52
C LEU A 277 8.39 1.72 16.45
N ALA A 278 7.38 2.56 16.22
CA ALA A 278 6.15 2.57 17.00
C ALA A 278 5.50 1.18 17.08
N SER A 279 4.94 0.82 18.24
CA SER A 279 4.37 -0.51 18.49
C SER A 279 3.31 -0.91 17.46
N LYS A 280 2.45 0.02 17.04
CA LYS A 280 1.45 -0.15 15.98
C LYS A 280 2.06 -0.57 14.63
N VAL A 281 3.19 0.06 14.25
CA VAL A 281 3.89 -0.21 12.99
C VAL A 281 4.55 -1.58 13.03
N ARG A 282 5.24 -1.90 14.13
CA ARG A 282 5.87 -3.21 14.33
C ARG A 282 4.84 -4.34 14.33
N ALA A 283 3.73 -4.15 15.06
CA ALA A 283 2.64 -5.10 15.10
C ALA A 283 2.06 -5.35 13.70
N PHE A 284 1.77 -4.30 12.94
CA PHE A 284 1.24 -4.41 11.59
C PHE A 284 2.20 -5.15 10.64
N ILE A 285 3.48 -4.79 10.63
CA ILE A 285 4.47 -5.41 9.73
C ILE A 285 4.65 -6.90 10.04
N ASN A 286 4.69 -7.27 11.34
CA ASN A 286 4.81 -8.67 11.72
C ASN A 286 3.53 -9.43 11.36
N PHE A 287 2.36 -8.89 11.72
CA PHE A 287 1.08 -9.48 11.37
C PHE A 287 0.92 -9.70 9.86
N ALA A 288 1.29 -8.71 9.05
CA ALA A 288 1.21 -8.81 7.60
C ALA A 288 2.14 -9.88 7.02
N ALA A 289 3.36 -10.01 7.57
CA ALA A 289 4.29 -11.08 7.16
C ALA A 289 3.74 -12.47 7.48
N ASP A 290 3.16 -12.64 8.67
CA ASP A 290 2.59 -13.91 9.11
C ASP A 290 1.30 -14.24 8.34
N PHE A 291 0.48 -13.21 8.02
CA PHE A 291 -0.78 -13.37 7.30
C PHE A 291 -0.59 -13.88 5.86
N TYR A 292 0.36 -13.31 5.12
CA TYR A 292 0.60 -13.74 3.73
C TYR A 292 1.50 -14.96 3.64
N GLY A 293 2.51 -15.07 4.49
CA GLY A 293 3.50 -16.13 4.45
C GLY A 293 4.36 -16.13 3.18
N ASP A 294 5.17 -17.16 3.00
CA ASP A 294 6.04 -17.30 1.82
C ASP A 294 5.29 -17.79 0.58
N THR A 295 4.19 -18.53 0.75
CA THR A 295 3.34 -19.05 -0.33
C THR A 295 1.93 -18.53 -0.13
N PRO A 296 1.59 -17.39 -0.74
CA PRO A 296 0.30 -16.76 -0.54
C PRO A 296 -0.84 -17.54 -1.24
N TYR A 297 -2.05 -17.44 -0.73
CA TYR A 297 -3.20 -18.24 -1.16
C TYR A 297 -3.59 -18.04 -2.63
N TRP A 298 -3.30 -16.88 -3.21
CA TRP A 298 -3.57 -16.60 -4.62
C TRP A 298 -2.67 -17.36 -5.59
N ASP A 299 -1.57 -17.94 -5.11
CA ASP A 299 -0.70 -18.79 -5.92
C ASP A 299 -1.25 -20.20 -6.10
N SER A 300 -2.42 -20.52 -5.53
CA SER A 300 -3.13 -21.79 -5.78
C SER A 300 -3.39 -22.04 -7.26
N CYS A 301 -3.57 -21.01 -8.07
CA CYS A 301 -3.74 -21.14 -9.53
C CYS A 301 -2.49 -21.70 -10.24
N LEU A 302 -1.30 -21.63 -9.62
CA LEU A 302 -0.07 -22.20 -10.18
C LEU A 302 -0.04 -23.73 -10.12
N THR A 303 -0.79 -24.33 -9.20
CA THR A 303 -0.83 -25.78 -8.97
C THR A 303 -2.00 -26.48 -9.65
N THR A 304 -3.02 -25.74 -10.05
CA THR A 304 -4.31 -26.30 -10.55
C THR A 304 -4.26 -26.66 -12.04
N ASN A 305 -3.22 -26.30 -12.79
CA ASN A 305 -3.10 -26.51 -14.24
C ASN A 305 -1.96 -27.52 -14.58
N GLN A 306 -1.95 -28.69 -13.96
CA GLN A 306 -1.23 -29.87 -14.47
C GLN A 306 -2.16 -30.82 -15.23
#